data_948683da5fedf48968d330ebc9049e9a
#
_entry.id   948683da5fedf48968d330ebc9049e9a
#
_cell.length_a   1.000
_cell.length_b   1.000
_cell.length_c   1.000
_cell.angle_alpha   90.00
_cell.angle_beta   90.00
_cell.angle_gamma   90.00
#
_symmetry.space_group_name_H-M   'P 1'
#
loop_
_entity.id
_entity.type
_entity.pdbx_description
1 polymer ?
#
loop_
_entity_poly.entity_id
_entity_poly.type
_entity_poly.pdbx_seq_one_letter_code
_entity_poly.pdbx_strand_id
1 'polypeptide(L)'
;MDETPLPFEYLSGHTYNPEGAKTIWVKETRGGWDKRMASLVLCVFADGFNRVPPLIIFHGKGNVYEKEKGLYHPGILVEFNEEAYMNGALFYKYIQENIIPVLGGRSSLFAMDLCSAHKTDQVLQLLHSHKIIPSLIPAGCTSLVQPLDVSINKPIKGRIRELTDEAILECESVESFEKWSVSQRRVLTTNCVGDAWYQFCLEKKELVEKVFRKVGLSLPADGSKDVELDIKGFEGIEVGDWNIGRIEEKEVLQEIIPIGSGCNEVIEFVAYHEV
;
A
#
# COMPACT_ATOMS: atom_id res chain seq x y z
N MET A 1 -2.62 -5.39 1.11
CA MET A 1 -1.70 -4.54 1.88
C MET A 1 -0.77 -3.86 0.91
N ASP A 2 -0.36 -2.64 1.19
CA ASP A 2 0.53 -1.85 0.34
C ASP A 2 1.38 -0.89 1.16
N GLU A 3 2.56 -0.50 0.63
CA GLU A 3 3.46 0.48 1.21
C GLU A 3 3.62 1.66 0.26
N THR A 4 3.37 2.86 0.77
CA THR A 4 3.39 4.07 -0.06
C THR A 4 4.18 5.19 0.62
N PRO A 5 4.97 5.99 -0.14
CA PRO A 5 5.75 7.08 0.44
C PRO A 5 4.85 8.18 1.02
N LEU A 6 5.26 8.68 2.18
CA LEU A 6 4.59 9.74 2.93
C LEU A 6 5.59 10.88 3.18
N PRO A 7 5.55 11.97 2.40
CA PRO A 7 6.43 13.12 2.62
C PRO A 7 6.01 13.89 3.87
N PHE A 8 6.97 14.51 4.55
CA PHE A 8 6.69 15.42 5.66
C PHE A 8 6.15 16.78 5.21
N GLU A 9 6.30 17.09 3.95
CA GLU A 9 5.88 18.35 3.36
C GLU A 9 5.41 18.10 1.92
N TYR A 10 4.27 18.62 1.58
CA TYR A 10 3.70 18.50 0.25
C TYR A 10 4.00 19.77 -0.55
N LEU A 11 4.73 19.61 -1.64
CA LEU A 11 4.96 20.74 -2.56
C LEU A 11 3.65 21.14 -3.23
N SER A 12 3.39 22.44 -3.29
CA SER A 12 2.24 22.95 -4.05
C SER A 12 2.43 22.62 -5.53
N GLY A 13 1.50 21.85 -6.09
CA GLY A 13 1.47 21.54 -7.53
C GLY A 13 0.92 22.67 -8.39
N HIS A 14 0.49 23.77 -7.79
CA HIS A 14 -0.14 24.91 -8.46
C HIS A 14 0.56 26.21 -8.12
N THR A 15 0.73 27.05 -9.14
CA THR A 15 1.22 28.41 -8.99
C THR A 15 0.46 29.32 -9.94
N TYR A 16 0.33 30.58 -9.56
CA TYR A 16 -0.25 31.60 -10.43
C TYR A 16 0.84 32.19 -11.35
N ASN A 17 0.57 32.20 -12.64
CA ASN A 17 1.47 32.80 -13.62
C ASN A 17 0.66 33.56 -14.69
N PRO A 18 1.21 34.60 -15.33
CA PRO A 18 0.53 35.23 -16.45
C PRO A 18 0.17 34.23 -17.54
N GLU A 19 -1.00 34.41 -18.14
CA GLU A 19 -1.49 33.57 -19.24
C GLU A 19 -0.48 33.55 -20.39
N GLY A 20 -0.14 32.35 -20.90
CA GLY A 20 0.82 32.21 -22.00
C GLY A 20 2.28 31.99 -21.60
N ALA A 21 2.63 31.98 -20.33
CA ALA A 21 3.99 31.68 -19.89
C ALA A 21 4.34 30.21 -20.17
N LYS A 22 5.37 29.96 -20.99
CA LYS A 22 5.82 28.60 -21.38
C LYS A 22 6.66 27.92 -20.30
N THR A 23 7.28 28.70 -19.41
CA THR A 23 8.14 28.18 -18.33
C THR A 23 7.79 28.95 -17.06
N ILE A 24 7.48 28.17 -16.02
CA ILE A 24 7.11 28.69 -14.71
C ILE A 24 8.26 28.38 -13.75
N TRP A 25 8.93 29.41 -13.26
CA TRP A 25 9.94 29.31 -12.22
C TRP A 25 9.26 29.48 -10.87
N VAL A 26 9.13 28.38 -10.12
CA VAL A 26 8.66 28.43 -8.73
C VAL A 26 9.87 28.48 -7.83
N LYS A 27 10.04 29.59 -7.14
CA LYS A 27 11.04 29.74 -6.08
C LYS A 27 10.42 29.16 -4.81
N GLU A 28 10.59 27.89 -4.58
CA GLU A 28 10.28 27.28 -3.30
C GLU A 28 11.47 27.37 -2.37
N THR A 29 11.25 27.87 -1.17
CA THR A 29 12.20 27.76 -0.06
C THR A 29 12.13 26.33 0.42
N ARG A 30 12.93 25.45 -0.22
CA ARG A 30 12.96 24.03 0.15
C ARG A 30 13.75 23.87 1.43
N GLY A 31 13.08 23.71 2.53
CA GLY A 31 13.68 23.33 3.81
C GLY A 31 14.30 21.91 3.81
N GLY A 32 14.26 21.21 2.67
CA GLY A 32 14.76 19.84 2.52
C GLY A 32 13.86 18.78 3.17
N TRP A 33 12.69 19.19 3.64
CA TRP A 33 11.70 18.31 4.26
C TRP A 33 10.87 17.56 3.22
N ASP A 34 10.78 18.07 2.00
CA ASP A 34 10.21 17.41 0.82
C ASP A 34 10.94 16.12 0.45
N LYS A 35 12.24 16.04 0.79
CA LYS A 35 13.08 14.85 0.57
C LYS A 35 13.07 13.86 1.73
N ARG A 36 12.53 14.25 2.88
CA ARG A 36 12.40 13.39 4.05
C ARG A 36 11.04 12.71 3.99
N MET A 37 11.07 11.42 3.79
CA MET A 37 9.88 10.60 3.67
C MET A 37 9.81 9.59 4.80
N ALA A 38 8.61 9.28 5.20
CA ALA A 38 8.25 8.08 5.91
C ALA A 38 7.54 7.13 4.94
N SER A 39 7.36 5.89 5.30
CA SER A 39 6.47 4.97 4.60
C SER A 39 5.17 4.83 5.35
N LEU A 40 4.07 4.88 4.61
CA LEU A 40 2.73 4.57 5.10
C LEU A 40 2.33 3.19 4.61
N VAL A 41 2.07 2.30 5.55
CA VAL A 41 1.59 0.94 5.28
C VAL A 41 0.11 0.88 5.56
N LEU A 42 -0.67 0.48 4.57
CA LEU A 42 -2.11 0.32 4.65
C LEU A 42 -2.52 -1.14 4.41
N CYS A 43 -3.43 -1.62 5.23
CA CYS A 43 -4.07 -2.92 5.05
C CYS A 43 -5.59 -2.74 5.03
N VAL A 44 -6.23 -3.15 3.95
CA VAL A 44 -7.68 -3.06 3.76
C VAL A 44 -8.28 -4.45 3.57
N PHE A 45 -9.53 -4.60 3.94
CA PHE A 45 -10.27 -5.86 3.85
C PHE A 45 -11.37 -5.75 2.80
N ALA A 46 -11.61 -6.83 2.07
CA ALA A 46 -12.56 -6.86 0.95
C ALA A 46 -14.01 -6.55 1.34
N ASP A 47 -14.36 -6.68 2.61
CA ASP A 47 -15.67 -6.31 3.16
C ASP A 47 -15.78 -4.83 3.57
N GLY A 48 -14.74 -4.03 3.29
CA GLY A 48 -14.71 -2.60 3.59
C GLY A 48 -14.57 -2.24 5.07
N PHE A 49 -14.47 -3.24 5.98
CA PHE A 49 -14.23 -2.99 7.40
C PHE A 49 -12.74 -3.06 7.73
N ASN A 50 -12.14 -1.92 7.98
CA ASN A 50 -10.72 -1.84 8.29
C ASN A 50 -10.47 -2.21 9.75
N ARG A 51 -9.68 -3.26 9.98
CA ARG A 51 -9.42 -3.86 11.30
C ARG A 51 -8.00 -3.63 11.80
N VAL A 52 -7.13 -3.19 10.91
CA VAL A 52 -5.72 -2.95 11.20
C VAL A 52 -5.43 -1.47 11.06
N PRO A 53 -4.89 -0.82 12.09
CA PRO A 53 -4.49 0.58 12.00
C PRO A 53 -3.39 0.77 10.94
N PRO A 54 -3.32 1.93 10.28
CA PRO A 54 -2.18 2.28 9.46
C PRO A 54 -0.88 2.23 10.26
N LEU A 55 0.19 1.78 9.61
CA LEU A 55 1.52 1.82 10.18
C LEU A 55 2.35 2.88 9.46
N ILE A 56 3.00 3.77 10.22
CA ILE A 56 3.98 4.71 9.69
C ILE A 56 5.37 4.25 10.11
N ILE A 57 6.26 4.12 9.13
CA ILE A 57 7.66 3.79 9.35
C ILE A 57 8.49 5.07 9.15
N PHE A 58 9.02 5.60 10.26
CA PHE A 58 9.90 6.77 10.21
C PHE A 58 11.37 6.35 10.08
N HIS A 59 12.16 7.23 9.49
CA HIS A 59 13.61 7.09 9.48
C HIS A 59 14.18 7.22 10.90
N GLY A 60 15.06 6.29 11.30
CA GLY A 60 15.81 6.34 12.54
C GLY A 60 15.78 5.03 13.34
N LYS A 61 16.38 5.08 14.52
CA LYS A 61 16.51 3.93 15.44
C LYS A 61 15.40 3.83 16.50
N GLY A 62 14.40 4.69 16.44
CA GLY A 62 13.30 4.67 17.41
C GLY A 62 13.64 5.22 18.81
N ASN A 63 14.81 5.86 18.98
CA ASN A 63 15.20 6.52 20.20
C ASN A 63 14.43 7.84 20.37
N VAL A 64 13.16 7.72 20.66
CA VAL A 64 12.22 8.86 20.76
C VAL A 64 11.77 8.98 22.20
N TYR A 65 11.66 10.22 22.69
CA TYR A 65 11.19 10.48 24.04
C TYR A 65 9.73 10.02 24.22
N GLU A 66 9.42 9.43 25.38
CA GLU A 66 8.05 8.97 25.68
C GLU A 66 7.01 10.10 25.58
N LYS A 67 7.42 11.34 25.89
CA LYS A 67 6.57 12.53 25.72
C LYS A 67 6.15 12.74 24.25
N GLU A 68 7.05 12.47 23.30
CA GLU A 68 6.71 12.55 21.87
C GLU A 68 5.77 11.43 21.47
N LYS A 69 6.07 10.19 21.89
CA LYS A 69 5.22 9.03 21.58
C LYS A 69 3.80 9.21 22.09
N GLY A 70 3.64 9.82 23.26
CA GLY A 70 2.33 10.12 23.84
C GLY A 70 1.51 11.16 23.06
N LEU A 71 2.12 11.86 22.10
CA LEU A 71 1.43 12.81 21.22
C LEU A 71 1.07 12.23 19.85
N TYR A 72 1.50 11.01 19.55
CA TYR A 72 1.12 10.33 18.31
C TYR A 72 -0.38 9.99 18.31
N HIS A 73 -0.98 10.01 17.15
CA HIS A 73 -2.39 9.65 17.02
C HIS A 73 -2.64 8.20 17.49
N PRO A 74 -3.61 7.96 18.38
CA PRO A 74 -3.82 6.64 19.00
C PRO A 74 -4.26 5.55 18.01
N GLY A 75 -4.81 5.92 16.86
CA GLY A 75 -5.21 5.02 15.78
C GLY A 75 -4.09 4.71 14.78
N ILE A 76 -2.83 5.02 15.08
CA ILE A 76 -1.69 4.82 14.18
C ILE A 76 -0.62 3.98 14.87
N LEU A 77 -0.12 2.98 14.17
CA LEU A 77 1.08 2.26 14.56
C LEU A 77 2.32 3.05 14.08
N VAL A 78 3.33 3.13 14.91
CA VAL A 78 4.58 3.83 14.56
C VAL A 78 5.77 2.91 14.79
N GLU A 79 6.56 2.74 13.76
CA GLU A 79 7.83 2.02 13.78
C GLU A 79 8.97 2.89 13.22
N PHE A 80 10.18 2.46 13.47
CA PHE A 80 11.38 3.14 13.01
C PHE A 80 12.31 2.18 12.31
N ASN A 81 12.91 2.64 11.21
CA ASN A 81 13.90 1.90 10.45
C ASN A 81 14.92 2.89 9.87
N GLU A 82 16.17 2.48 9.74
CA GLU A 82 17.24 3.35 9.22
C GLU A 82 16.98 3.82 7.78
N GLU A 83 16.18 3.09 7.00
CA GLU A 83 15.82 3.43 5.62
C GLU A 83 14.41 3.98 5.48
N ALA A 84 13.61 3.99 6.55
CA ALA A 84 12.18 4.31 6.55
C ALA A 84 11.31 3.41 5.66
N TYR A 85 11.76 2.20 5.35
CA TYR A 85 11.03 1.21 4.55
C TYR A 85 10.77 -0.07 5.32
N MET A 86 9.77 -0.84 4.86
CA MET A 86 9.51 -2.16 5.40
C MET A 86 10.68 -3.11 5.06
N ASN A 87 11.19 -3.79 6.06
CA ASN A 87 12.12 -4.91 5.87
C ASN A 87 11.50 -6.22 6.37
N GLY A 88 12.14 -7.34 6.07
CA GLY A 88 11.58 -8.65 6.41
C GLY A 88 11.28 -8.85 7.89
N ALA A 89 12.12 -8.35 8.79
CA ALA A 89 11.91 -8.45 10.24
C ALA A 89 10.71 -7.61 10.71
N LEU A 90 10.60 -6.38 10.21
CA LEU A 90 9.48 -5.51 10.53
C LEU A 90 8.18 -6.03 9.94
N PHE A 91 8.24 -6.59 8.72
CA PHE A 91 7.07 -7.20 8.10
C PHE A 91 6.61 -8.45 8.85
N TYR A 92 7.54 -9.32 9.26
CA TYR A 92 7.23 -10.47 10.11
C TYR A 92 6.51 -10.04 11.40
N LYS A 93 7.06 -9.03 12.09
CA LYS A 93 6.45 -8.46 13.29
C LYS A 93 5.04 -7.90 13.00
N TYR A 94 4.89 -7.15 11.92
CA TYR A 94 3.61 -6.57 11.51
C TYR A 94 2.54 -7.64 11.27
N ILE A 95 2.88 -8.73 10.56
CA ILE A 95 1.97 -9.86 10.35
C ILE A 95 1.59 -10.50 11.70
N GLN A 96 2.58 -10.78 12.54
CA GLN A 96 2.38 -11.49 13.80
C GLN A 96 1.53 -10.69 14.79
N GLU A 97 1.79 -9.40 14.92
CA GLU A 97 1.14 -8.56 15.95
C GLU A 97 -0.18 -7.93 15.49
N ASN A 98 -0.35 -7.70 14.17
CA ASN A 98 -1.49 -6.94 13.68
C ASN A 98 -2.41 -7.71 12.72
N ILE A 99 -1.88 -8.56 11.84
CA ILE A 99 -2.70 -9.27 10.85
C ILE A 99 -3.31 -10.55 11.44
N ILE A 100 -2.47 -11.42 12.01
CA ILE A 100 -2.91 -12.71 12.57
C ILE A 100 -4.02 -12.55 13.61
N PRO A 101 -3.92 -11.63 14.60
CA PRO A 101 -4.95 -11.48 15.63
C PRO A 101 -6.31 -11.09 15.06
N VAL A 102 -6.37 -10.21 14.06
CA VAL A 102 -7.64 -9.75 13.49
C VAL A 102 -8.30 -10.79 12.57
N LEU A 103 -7.53 -11.72 12.02
CA LEU A 103 -8.05 -12.82 11.22
C LEU A 103 -8.65 -13.94 12.08
N GLY A 104 -8.21 -14.08 13.34
CA GLY A 104 -8.81 -15.02 14.30
C GLY A 104 -8.77 -16.49 13.84
N GLY A 105 -7.72 -16.91 13.12
CA GLY A 105 -7.54 -18.27 12.61
C GLY A 105 -8.40 -18.63 11.39
N ARG A 106 -9.10 -17.67 10.80
CA ARG A 106 -9.85 -17.88 9.55
C ARG A 106 -8.88 -17.97 8.36
N SER A 107 -9.15 -18.92 7.46
CA SER A 107 -8.44 -18.97 6.18
C SER A 107 -8.68 -17.68 5.39
N SER A 108 -7.62 -17.08 4.90
CA SER A 108 -7.68 -15.76 4.29
C SER A 108 -6.68 -15.63 3.16
N LEU A 109 -7.08 -14.95 2.07
CA LEU A 109 -6.17 -14.55 1.01
C LEU A 109 -5.53 -13.21 1.39
N PHE A 110 -4.21 -13.09 1.30
CA PHE A 110 -3.47 -11.88 1.61
C PHE A 110 -2.72 -11.39 0.38
N ALA A 111 -3.32 -10.41 -0.30
CA ALA A 111 -2.75 -9.83 -1.52
C ALA A 111 -1.71 -8.75 -1.17
N MET A 112 -0.53 -8.84 -1.77
CA MET A 112 0.59 -7.92 -1.58
C MET A 112 1.49 -7.91 -2.81
N ASP A 113 2.32 -6.90 -2.96
CA ASP A 113 3.28 -6.81 -4.05
C ASP A 113 4.49 -7.77 -3.88
N LEU A 114 5.30 -7.87 -4.92
CA LEU A 114 6.52 -8.71 -4.95
C LEU A 114 7.72 -8.09 -4.24
N CYS A 115 7.52 -7.26 -3.20
CA CYS A 115 8.63 -6.74 -2.42
C CYS A 115 9.44 -7.87 -1.76
N SER A 116 10.77 -7.74 -1.73
CA SER A 116 11.66 -8.75 -1.14
C SER A 116 11.37 -9.00 0.35
N ALA A 117 10.93 -7.97 1.08
CA ALA A 117 10.53 -8.07 2.47
C ALA A 117 9.32 -8.99 2.68
N HIS A 118 8.43 -9.11 1.69
CA HIS A 118 7.17 -9.87 1.78
C HIS A 118 7.37 -11.38 1.55
N LYS A 119 8.43 -11.77 0.86
CA LYS A 119 8.66 -13.15 0.40
C LYS A 119 9.83 -13.86 1.09
N THR A 120 10.22 -13.43 2.29
CA THR A 120 11.20 -14.18 3.07
C THR A 120 10.61 -15.50 3.55
N ASP A 121 11.42 -16.56 3.60
CA ASP A 121 10.95 -17.89 4.03
C ASP A 121 10.25 -17.84 5.38
N GLN A 122 10.74 -17.05 6.32
CA GLN A 122 10.13 -16.87 7.63
C GLN A 122 8.72 -16.27 7.56
N VAL A 123 8.52 -15.26 6.69
CA VAL A 123 7.21 -14.64 6.48
C VAL A 123 6.25 -15.62 5.82
N LEU A 124 6.67 -16.33 4.77
CA LEU A 124 5.82 -17.29 4.08
C LEU A 124 5.42 -18.46 4.99
N GLN A 125 6.34 -18.99 5.80
CA GLN A 125 6.06 -20.02 6.79
C GLN A 125 5.08 -19.52 7.87
N LEU A 126 5.24 -18.28 8.35
CA LEU A 126 4.33 -17.67 9.31
C LEU A 126 2.91 -17.55 8.74
N LEU A 127 2.76 -17.03 7.52
CA LEU A 127 1.46 -16.93 6.85
C LEU A 127 0.80 -18.31 6.70
N HIS A 128 1.53 -19.28 6.17
CA HIS A 128 1.04 -20.63 5.96
C HIS A 128 0.58 -21.30 7.26
N SER A 129 1.37 -21.19 8.33
CA SER A 129 1.03 -21.79 9.64
C SER A 129 -0.27 -21.20 10.24
N HIS A 130 -0.71 -20.04 9.80
CA HIS A 130 -1.94 -19.38 10.22
C HIS A 130 -3.05 -19.41 9.16
N LYS A 131 -2.94 -20.30 8.15
CA LYS A 131 -3.92 -20.44 7.05
C LYS A 131 -4.13 -19.16 6.25
N ILE A 132 -3.08 -18.35 6.14
CA ILE A 132 -3.08 -17.15 5.32
C ILE A 132 -2.38 -17.47 4.00
N ILE A 133 -3.09 -17.39 2.90
CA ILE A 133 -2.58 -17.68 1.56
C ILE A 133 -2.02 -16.40 0.97
N PRO A 134 -0.69 -16.28 0.75
CA PRO A 134 -0.12 -15.12 0.11
C PRO A 134 -0.48 -15.10 -1.37
N SER A 135 -1.05 -13.99 -1.84
CA SER A 135 -1.28 -13.71 -3.25
C SER A 135 -0.32 -12.60 -3.68
N LEU A 136 0.75 -12.97 -4.35
CA LEU A 136 1.78 -12.04 -4.78
C LEU A 136 1.39 -11.41 -6.12
N ILE A 137 1.22 -10.10 -6.12
CA ILE A 137 0.89 -9.33 -7.32
C ILE A 137 2.17 -9.17 -8.16
N PRO A 138 2.18 -9.60 -9.43
CA PRO A 138 3.35 -9.52 -10.29
C PRO A 138 3.88 -8.09 -10.45
N ALA A 139 5.19 -7.96 -10.66
CA ALA A 139 5.83 -6.67 -10.92
C ALA A 139 5.19 -5.98 -12.13
N GLY A 140 4.93 -4.68 -12.02
CA GLY A 140 4.26 -3.89 -13.05
C GLY A 140 2.74 -4.03 -13.09
N CYS A 141 2.13 -4.93 -12.31
CA CYS A 141 0.68 -5.11 -12.24
C CYS A 141 0.01 -4.40 -11.06
N THR A 142 0.76 -3.82 -10.13
CA THR A 142 0.20 -3.20 -8.91
C THR A 142 -0.80 -2.10 -9.23
N SER A 143 -0.48 -1.21 -10.18
CA SER A 143 -1.39 -0.14 -10.63
C SER A 143 -2.67 -0.64 -11.32
N LEU A 144 -2.73 -1.93 -11.67
CA LEU A 144 -3.86 -2.55 -12.38
C LEU A 144 -4.75 -3.37 -11.44
N VAL A 145 -4.13 -4.14 -10.52
CA VAL A 145 -4.86 -5.15 -9.73
C VAL A 145 -4.64 -5.05 -8.21
N GLN A 146 -3.81 -4.11 -7.72
CA GLN A 146 -3.68 -3.86 -6.28
C GLN A 146 -4.72 -2.82 -5.84
N PRO A 147 -5.72 -3.19 -5.03
CA PRO A 147 -6.82 -2.29 -4.67
C PRO A 147 -6.38 -0.93 -4.13
N LEU A 148 -5.29 -0.91 -3.34
CA LEU A 148 -4.74 0.30 -2.75
C LEU A 148 -4.23 1.26 -3.82
N ASP A 149 -3.48 0.78 -4.80
CA ASP A 149 -2.95 1.59 -5.90
C ASP A 149 -4.05 2.02 -6.89
N VAL A 150 -5.01 1.12 -7.15
CA VAL A 150 -6.08 1.39 -8.13
C VAL A 150 -6.99 2.52 -7.69
N SER A 151 -7.38 2.58 -6.40
CA SER A 151 -8.43 3.53 -5.98
C SER A 151 -8.30 4.09 -4.57
N ILE A 152 -7.49 3.51 -3.68
CA ILE A 152 -7.54 3.83 -2.25
C ILE A 152 -6.45 4.82 -1.83
N ASN A 153 -5.21 4.65 -2.28
CA ASN A 153 -4.09 5.50 -1.91
C ASN A 153 -4.33 6.98 -2.26
N LYS A 154 -4.92 7.24 -3.42
CA LYS A 154 -5.12 8.61 -3.92
C LYS A 154 -6.04 9.45 -3.02
N PRO A 155 -7.27 9.03 -2.67
CA PRO A 155 -8.13 9.80 -1.77
C PRO A 155 -7.54 9.98 -0.37
N ILE A 156 -6.89 8.93 0.19
CA ILE A 156 -6.25 9.03 1.49
C ILE A 156 -5.11 10.06 1.48
N LYS A 157 -4.21 9.99 0.50
CA LYS A 157 -3.11 10.96 0.35
C LYS A 157 -3.63 12.38 0.10
N GLY A 158 -4.72 12.51 -0.66
CA GLY A 158 -5.39 13.80 -0.86
C GLY A 158 -5.84 14.41 0.47
N ARG A 159 -6.51 13.62 1.30
CA ARG A 159 -6.98 14.10 2.60
C ARG A 159 -5.85 14.39 3.59
N ILE A 160 -4.80 13.54 3.62
CA ILE A 160 -3.61 13.80 4.44
C ILE A 160 -2.98 15.14 4.05
N ARG A 161 -2.88 15.42 2.75
CA ARG A 161 -2.36 16.68 2.25
C ARG A 161 -3.21 17.88 2.71
N GLU A 162 -4.53 17.79 2.54
CA GLU A 162 -5.46 18.85 2.99
C GLU A 162 -5.29 19.15 4.47
N LEU A 163 -5.30 18.11 5.33
CA LEU A 163 -5.10 18.25 6.77
C LEU A 163 -3.72 18.83 7.13
N THR A 164 -2.69 18.48 6.37
CA THR A 164 -1.36 19.07 6.54
C THR A 164 -1.35 20.54 6.17
N ASP A 165 -1.97 20.90 5.05
CA ASP A 165 -2.07 22.29 4.60
C ASP A 165 -2.92 23.13 5.58
N GLU A 166 -4.04 22.59 6.10
CA GLU A 166 -4.85 23.22 7.14
C GLU A 166 -4.02 23.49 8.41
N ALA A 167 -3.26 22.51 8.91
CA ALA A 167 -2.42 22.66 10.08
C ALA A 167 -1.27 23.68 9.89
N ILE A 168 -0.74 23.79 8.67
CA ILE A 168 0.27 24.80 8.34
C ILE A 168 -0.35 26.21 8.35
N LEU A 169 -1.58 26.36 7.84
CA LEU A 169 -2.30 27.64 7.84
C LEU A 169 -2.68 28.11 9.24
N GLU A 170 -2.87 27.19 10.19
CA GLU A 170 -3.12 27.51 11.60
C GLU A 170 -1.85 27.97 12.34
N CYS A 171 -0.66 27.77 11.78
CA CYS A 171 0.57 28.30 12.34
C CYS A 171 0.59 29.84 12.21
N GLU A 172 1.23 30.52 13.20
CA GLU A 172 1.36 31.99 13.20
C GLU A 172 1.99 32.53 11.91
N SER A 173 2.88 31.76 11.29
CA SER A 173 3.47 32.06 9.99
C SER A 173 4.07 30.79 9.35
N VAL A 174 4.25 30.80 8.03
CA VAL A 174 4.97 29.75 7.29
C VAL A 174 6.41 29.60 7.81
N GLU A 175 7.05 30.69 8.17
CA GLU A 175 8.40 30.71 8.73
C GLU A 175 8.47 30.02 10.11
N SER A 176 7.39 30.07 10.88
CA SER A 176 7.25 29.30 12.15
C SER A 176 7.24 27.81 11.88
N PHE A 177 6.48 27.35 10.88
CA PHE A 177 6.42 25.94 10.48
C PHE A 177 7.77 25.44 9.93
N GLU A 178 8.51 26.25 9.18
CA GLU A 178 9.84 25.88 8.70
C GLU A 178 10.82 25.52 9.83
N LYS A 179 10.67 26.16 11.00
CA LYS A 179 11.50 25.92 12.19
C LYS A 179 11.08 24.71 12.99
N TRP A 180 10.01 24.04 12.62
CA TRP A 180 9.55 22.87 13.35
C TRP A 180 10.60 21.76 13.36
N SER A 181 10.76 21.17 14.54
CA SER A 181 11.62 20.00 14.73
C SER A 181 11.06 18.78 14.02
N VAL A 182 11.91 17.76 13.82
CA VAL A 182 11.48 16.44 13.31
C VAL A 182 10.38 15.84 14.18
N SER A 183 10.47 16.01 15.49
CA SER A 183 9.47 15.54 16.46
C SER A 183 8.09 16.14 16.19
N GLN A 184 8.00 17.46 16.05
CA GLN A 184 6.74 18.15 15.76
C GLN A 184 6.14 17.70 14.43
N ARG A 185 6.96 17.52 13.40
CA ARG A 185 6.52 17.02 12.09
C ARG A 185 6.03 15.59 12.15
N ARG A 186 6.70 14.69 12.90
CA ARG A 186 6.22 13.32 13.11
C ARG A 186 4.86 13.31 13.80
N VAL A 187 4.70 14.10 14.87
CA VAL A 187 3.41 14.24 15.58
C VAL A 187 2.32 14.71 14.62
N LEU A 188 2.55 15.80 13.87
CA LEU A 188 1.59 16.28 12.88
C LEU A 188 1.24 15.18 11.85
N THR A 189 2.26 14.51 11.30
CA THR A 189 2.04 13.46 10.30
C THR A 189 1.18 12.33 10.85
N THR A 190 1.42 11.87 12.09
CA THR A 190 0.59 10.81 12.69
C THR A 190 -0.86 11.26 12.86
N ASN A 191 -1.09 12.51 13.27
CA ASN A 191 -2.43 13.05 13.44
C ASN A 191 -3.15 13.20 12.09
N CYS A 192 -2.52 13.80 11.08
CA CYS A 192 -3.13 13.92 9.75
C CYS A 192 -3.44 12.55 9.12
N VAL A 193 -2.56 11.56 9.28
CA VAL A 193 -2.83 10.19 8.78
C VAL A 193 -3.95 9.53 9.55
N GLY A 194 -3.98 9.66 10.88
CA GLY A 194 -5.02 9.08 11.74
C GLY A 194 -6.41 9.63 11.42
N ASP A 195 -6.52 10.94 11.32
CA ASP A 195 -7.78 11.62 10.99
C ASP A 195 -8.24 11.29 9.56
N ALA A 196 -7.33 11.32 8.58
CA ALA A 196 -7.64 10.95 7.20
C ALA A 196 -8.10 9.49 7.09
N TRP A 197 -7.45 8.58 7.80
CA TRP A 197 -7.83 7.17 7.84
C TRP A 197 -9.18 6.95 8.50
N TYR A 198 -9.41 7.59 9.64
CA TYR A 198 -10.69 7.52 10.33
C TYR A 198 -11.84 7.98 9.43
N GLN A 199 -11.70 9.14 8.80
CA GLN A 199 -12.69 9.66 7.87
C GLN A 199 -12.90 8.74 6.67
N PHE A 200 -11.81 8.23 6.09
CA PHE A 200 -11.88 7.27 4.97
C PHE A 200 -12.66 6.01 5.36
N CYS A 201 -12.43 5.45 6.54
CA CYS A 201 -13.13 4.26 7.02
C CYS A 201 -14.64 4.50 7.18
N LEU A 202 -15.04 5.68 7.59
CA LEU A 202 -16.46 6.04 7.74
C LEU A 202 -17.17 6.22 6.39
N GLU A 203 -16.49 6.83 5.42
CA GLU A 203 -17.15 7.31 4.20
C GLU A 203 -16.95 6.39 2.98
N LYS A 204 -15.91 5.56 2.96
CA LYS A 204 -15.45 4.90 1.72
C LYS A 204 -15.53 3.36 1.76
N LYS A 205 -16.37 2.80 2.64
CA LYS A 205 -16.58 1.35 2.71
C LYS A 205 -16.94 0.75 1.35
N GLU A 206 -17.94 1.31 0.68
CA GLU A 206 -18.41 0.83 -0.62
C GLU A 206 -17.34 0.95 -1.73
N LEU A 207 -16.49 1.97 -1.65
CA LEU A 207 -15.36 2.10 -2.57
C LEU A 207 -14.39 0.92 -2.41
N VAL A 208 -14.10 0.53 -1.17
CA VAL A 208 -13.20 -0.60 -0.89
C VAL A 208 -13.80 -1.89 -1.41
N GLU A 209 -15.07 -2.19 -1.08
CA GLU A 209 -15.76 -3.39 -1.58
C GLU A 209 -15.75 -3.44 -3.11
N LYS A 210 -16.09 -2.32 -3.75
CA LYS A 210 -16.15 -2.22 -5.21
C LYS A 210 -14.78 -2.45 -5.86
N VAL A 211 -13.70 -1.89 -5.33
CA VAL A 211 -12.38 -2.06 -5.96
C VAL A 211 -11.87 -3.49 -5.85
N PHE A 212 -12.11 -4.20 -4.73
CA PHE A 212 -11.76 -5.62 -4.61
C PHE A 212 -12.48 -6.50 -5.63
N ARG A 213 -13.75 -6.18 -5.94
CA ARG A 213 -14.52 -6.88 -6.98
C ARG A 213 -13.98 -6.57 -8.38
N LYS A 214 -13.75 -5.30 -8.69
CA LYS A 214 -13.23 -4.86 -9.98
C LYS A 214 -11.91 -5.50 -10.38
N VAL A 215 -11.03 -5.74 -9.41
CA VAL A 215 -9.72 -6.38 -9.67
C VAL A 215 -9.75 -7.91 -9.49
N GLY A 216 -10.91 -8.48 -9.21
CA GLY A 216 -11.11 -9.93 -9.12
C GLY A 216 -10.75 -10.56 -7.77
N LEU A 217 -10.17 -9.81 -6.81
CA LEU A 217 -9.70 -10.38 -5.54
C LEU A 217 -10.80 -10.85 -4.58
N SER A 218 -12.06 -10.44 -4.80
CA SER A 218 -13.21 -10.87 -4.01
C SER A 218 -14.34 -11.47 -4.83
N LEU A 219 -14.10 -11.78 -6.09
CA LEU A 219 -15.04 -12.50 -6.93
C LEU A 219 -15.03 -14.00 -6.61
N PRO A 220 -16.16 -14.71 -6.82
CA PRO A 220 -16.20 -16.15 -6.72
C PRO A 220 -15.24 -16.82 -7.72
N ALA A 221 -14.55 -17.85 -7.27
CA ALA A 221 -13.58 -18.57 -8.11
C ALA A 221 -14.24 -19.44 -9.21
N ASP A 222 -15.57 -19.56 -9.21
CA ASP A 222 -16.34 -20.30 -10.20
C ASP A 222 -16.61 -19.51 -11.50
N GLY A 223 -16.13 -18.27 -11.59
CA GLY A 223 -16.30 -17.41 -12.75
C GLY A 223 -17.73 -16.79 -12.88
N SER A 224 -18.66 -17.13 -11.98
CA SER A 224 -20.06 -16.69 -12.07
C SER A 224 -20.24 -15.17 -12.06
N LYS A 225 -19.23 -14.42 -11.62
CA LYS A 225 -19.23 -12.96 -11.52
C LYS A 225 -18.08 -12.27 -12.24
N ASP A 226 -17.43 -12.94 -13.16
CA ASP A 226 -16.30 -12.39 -13.91
C ASP A 226 -16.67 -11.17 -14.76
N VAL A 227 -17.96 -11.00 -15.06
CA VAL A 227 -18.53 -9.78 -15.69
C VAL A 227 -18.29 -8.51 -14.86
N GLU A 228 -18.00 -8.64 -13.56
CA GLU A 228 -17.70 -7.50 -12.68
C GLU A 228 -16.21 -7.07 -12.73
N LEU A 229 -15.36 -7.83 -13.41
CA LEU A 229 -13.97 -7.45 -13.67
C LEU A 229 -13.95 -6.16 -14.51
N ASP A 230 -13.22 -5.17 -14.02
CA ASP A 230 -13.05 -3.88 -14.72
C ASP A 230 -11.61 -3.39 -14.48
N ILE A 231 -10.67 -4.04 -15.14
CA ILE A 231 -9.24 -3.73 -15.04
C ILE A 231 -8.90 -2.74 -16.13
N LYS A 232 -8.42 -1.57 -15.75
CA LYS A 232 -8.05 -0.49 -16.65
C LYS A 232 -7.05 -0.95 -17.73
N GLY A 233 -7.37 -0.70 -18.97
CA GLY A 233 -6.52 -1.07 -20.12
C GLY A 233 -6.72 -2.50 -20.61
N PHE A 234 -7.67 -3.23 -20.04
CA PHE A 234 -8.08 -4.57 -20.45
C PHE A 234 -9.56 -4.62 -20.77
N GLU A 235 -10.05 -3.66 -21.53
CA GLU A 235 -11.43 -3.58 -21.97
C GLU A 235 -11.75 -4.74 -22.93
N GLY A 236 -12.82 -5.49 -22.64
CA GLY A 236 -13.25 -6.60 -23.48
C GLY A 236 -12.48 -7.92 -23.29
N ILE A 237 -11.84 -8.11 -22.14
CA ILE A 237 -11.28 -9.43 -21.79
C ILE A 237 -12.41 -10.44 -21.69
N GLU A 238 -12.35 -11.47 -22.52
CA GLU A 238 -13.10 -12.70 -22.27
C GLU A 238 -12.31 -13.52 -21.25
N VAL A 239 -12.84 -13.66 -20.05
CA VAL A 239 -12.28 -14.57 -19.07
C VAL A 239 -12.53 -16.00 -19.58
N GLY A 240 -11.44 -16.77 -19.70
CA GLY A 240 -11.54 -18.12 -20.21
C GLY A 240 -12.45 -19.01 -19.37
N ASP A 241 -13.08 -19.99 -19.98
CA ASP A 241 -13.89 -20.97 -19.28
C ASP A 241 -12.98 -21.84 -18.38
N TRP A 242 -13.12 -21.72 -17.07
CA TRP A 242 -12.41 -22.51 -16.08
C TRP A 242 -12.68 -24.01 -16.17
N ASN A 243 -13.73 -24.42 -16.92
CA ASN A 243 -14.09 -25.80 -17.18
C ASN A 243 -13.43 -26.40 -18.45
N ILE A 244 -12.74 -25.59 -19.23
CA ILE A 244 -11.98 -26.09 -20.38
C ILE A 244 -10.75 -26.85 -19.87
N GLY A 245 -10.97 -28.10 -19.64
CA GLY A 245 -10.04 -29.21 -19.68
C GLY A 245 -8.70 -29.00 -18.98
N ARG A 246 -8.44 -29.83 -17.99
CA ARG A 246 -7.07 -30.19 -17.62
C ARG A 246 -6.28 -30.41 -18.91
N ILE A 247 -5.52 -29.40 -19.32
CA ILE A 247 -4.48 -29.57 -20.33
C ILE A 247 -3.56 -30.63 -19.70
N GLU A 248 -3.48 -31.78 -20.29
CA GLU A 248 -2.57 -32.82 -19.83
C GLU A 248 -1.17 -32.20 -19.80
N GLU A 249 -0.52 -32.28 -18.64
CA GLU A 249 0.78 -31.64 -18.33
C GLU A 249 1.91 -31.93 -19.36
N LYS A 250 1.65 -32.76 -20.35
CA LYS A 250 2.62 -33.17 -21.35
C LYS A 250 2.79 -32.24 -22.56
N GLU A 251 1.86 -31.33 -22.83
CA GLU A 251 1.94 -30.46 -24.05
C GLU A 251 2.49 -29.05 -23.78
N VAL A 252 2.47 -28.56 -22.52
CA VAL A 252 2.94 -27.20 -22.20
C VAL A 252 4.46 -27.06 -22.18
N LEU A 253 5.22 -28.14 -22.11
CA LEU A 253 6.69 -28.10 -22.08
C LEU A 253 7.39 -28.03 -23.45
N GLN A 254 6.66 -28.02 -24.58
CA GLN A 254 7.29 -28.01 -25.90
C GLN A 254 7.23 -26.70 -26.69
N GLU A 255 6.54 -25.67 -26.22
CA GLU A 255 6.44 -24.37 -26.89
C GLU A 255 7.00 -23.16 -26.12
N ILE A 256 8.00 -23.34 -25.30
CA ILE A 256 8.78 -22.19 -24.81
C ILE A 256 9.88 -21.91 -25.81
N ILE A 257 9.60 -21.01 -26.75
CA ILE A 257 10.61 -20.42 -27.64
C ILE A 257 11.67 -19.73 -26.78
N PRO A 258 12.96 -20.03 -26.95
CA PRO A 258 14.01 -19.36 -26.15
C PRO A 258 14.15 -17.91 -26.63
N ILE A 259 13.67 -16.98 -25.80
CA ILE A 259 14.03 -15.57 -25.94
C ILE A 259 15.46 -15.42 -25.43
N GLY A 260 16.29 -14.81 -26.28
CA GLY A 260 17.73 -14.75 -26.20
C GLY A 260 18.36 -14.38 -24.85
N SER A 261 19.51 -14.97 -24.68
CA SER A 261 20.50 -14.84 -23.62
C SER A 261 20.51 -13.52 -22.86
N GLY A 262 20.24 -13.58 -21.55
CA GLY A 262 20.56 -12.51 -20.64
C GLY A 262 19.64 -12.33 -19.43
N CYS A 263 19.29 -13.37 -18.71
CA CYS A 263 18.98 -13.39 -17.29
C CYS A 263 18.46 -14.78 -16.90
N ASN A 264 19.28 -15.53 -16.20
CA ASN A 264 18.90 -16.80 -15.60
C ASN A 264 18.12 -16.53 -14.31
N GLU A 265 16.81 -16.51 -14.36
CA GLU A 265 15.95 -16.84 -13.23
C GLU A 265 14.77 -17.64 -13.74
N VAL A 266 14.82 -18.95 -13.46
CA VAL A 266 13.71 -19.88 -13.69
C VAL A 266 12.68 -19.61 -12.60
N ILE A 267 11.51 -19.08 -12.99
CA ILE A 267 10.36 -18.98 -12.10
C ILE A 267 9.60 -20.29 -12.18
N GLU A 268 9.78 -21.16 -11.21
CA GLU A 268 8.90 -22.32 -11.03
C GLU A 268 7.56 -21.88 -10.45
N PHE A 269 6.50 -21.99 -11.25
CA PHE A 269 5.14 -21.92 -10.74
C PHE A 269 4.78 -23.28 -10.12
N VAL A 270 4.79 -23.35 -8.81
CA VAL A 270 4.25 -24.54 -8.10
C VAL A 270 2.76 -24.31 -7.90
N ALA A 271 1.95 -24.98 -8.72
CA ALA A 271 0.52 -25.09 -8.47
C ALA A 271 0.29 -26.11 -7.33
N TYR A 272 -0.16 -25.65 -6.18
CA TYR A 272 -0.60 -26.55 -5.12
C TYR A 272 -2.06 -26.92 -5.35
N HIS A 273 -2.30 -28.19 -5.63
CA HIS A 273 -3.62 -28.81 -5.50
C HIS A 273 -3.74 -29.40 -4.10
N GLU A 274 -4.80 -29.05 -3.40
CA GLU A 274 -5.28 -29.83 -2.27
C GLU A 274 -6.61 -30.49 -2.62
N VAL A 275 -6.67 -31.76 -2.16
CA VAL A 275 -7.81 -32.66 -2.12
C VAL A 275 -8.86 -32.19 -1.10
#